data_373407980ac02a9ac2c9fdbdf38a46ca
#
_entry.id   373407980ac02a9ac2c9fdbdf38a46ca
#
_cell.length_a   1.000
_cell.length_b   1.000
_cell.length_c   1.000
_cell.angle_alpha   90.00
_cell.angle_beta   90.00
_cell.angle_gamma   90.00
#
_symmetry.space_group_name_H-M   'P 1'
#
loop_
_entity.id
_entity.type
_entity.pdbx_description
1 polymer ?
#
loop_
_entity_poly.entity_id
_entity_poly.type
_entity_poly.pdbx_seq_one_letter_code
_entity_poly.pdbx_strand_id
1 'polypeptide(L)'
;MDKDFYNESSANKLGWEPQWFGCDEFDDDLVDAIIKYQKENGMSADGLCGPGTFRAIFSDRMSDIENYRPTEAKPGEKFIISNGDYFPINWPKVKLFFEGDGLKLTSGYRKHVGERNPSFFVCHWDVCLSSKMCHRVLKQRGISVHFAIDNDGTIYQFMDMNDVAYHAGGKTWNNKSIGVEIANAYYPKHQSWYVKNGLEERPIIDNAICHGRKLQPFTGFYPQQIEALKALAKAVHKATGIPLHAPLDRSGKTNTTVSKKCASGNFEGFISHYHLKKSKIDCAGLDLKAILEEVRNG
;
A
#
# COMPACT_ATOMS: atom_id res chain seq x y z
N MET A 1 -19.74 -24.79 24.38
CA MET A 1 -19.04 -24.54 23.09
C MET A 1 -18.08 -23.41 23.34
N ASP A 2 -16.83 -23.62 23.06
CA ASP A 2 -15.81 -22.55 23.13
C ASP A 2 -16.09 -21.58 21.98
N LYS A 3 -16.50 -20.35 22.32
CA LYS A 3 -16.94 -19.36 21.35
C LYS A 3 -15.76 -18.72 20.62
N ASP A 4 -14.62 -18.56 21.30
CA ASP A 4 -13.42 -17.98 20.73
C ASP A 4 -12.88 -18.90 19.63
N PHE A 5 -12.74 -20.19 19.95
CA PHE A 5 -12.35 -21.20 18.98
C PHE A 5 -13.32 -21.31 17.78
N TYR A 6 -14.65 -21.22 18.05
CA TYR A 6 -15.63 -21.21 16.97
C TYR A 6 -15.46 -20.00 16.07
N ASN A 7 -15.32 -18.80 16.66
CA ASN A 7 -15.20 -17.56 15.92
C ASN A 7 -13.90 -17.51 15.10
N GLU A 8 -12.78 -17.97 15.66
CA GLU A 8 -11.51 -18.09 14.93
C GLU A 8 -11.63 -19.07 13.76
N SER A 9 -12.23 -20.24 13.97
CA SER A 9 -12.49 -21.22 12.92
C SER A 9 -13.41 -20.69 11.83
N SER A 10 -14.46 -19.95 12.21
CA SER A 10 -15.39 -19.30 11.29
C SER A 10 -14.68 -18.20 10.49
N ALA A 11 -13.87 -17.39 11.13
CA ALA A 11 -13.07 -16.33 10.49
C ALA A 11 -12.14 -16.89 9.41
N ASN A 12 -11.40 -17.94 9.76
CA ASN A 12 -10.53 -18.65 8.82
C ASN A 12 -11.29 -19.23 7.61
N LYS A 13 -12.51 -19.73 7.82
CA LYS A 13 -13.32 -20.34 6.77
C LYS A 13 -14.05 -19.32 5.89
N LEU A 14 -14.57 -18.24 6.47
CA LEU A 14 -15.44 -17.27 5.80
C LEU A 14 -14.69 -16.00 5.38
N GLY A 15 -13.48 -15.77 5.90
CA GLY A 15 -12.64 -14.63 5.53
C GLY A 15 -13.02 -13.31 6.22
N TRP A 16 -13.50 -13.37 7.45
CA TRP A 16 -13.74 -12.20 8.28
C TRP A 16 -12.65 -12.05 9.37
N GLU A 17 -12.59 -10.91 10.03
CA GLU A 17 -11.58 -10.57 11.03
C GLU A 17 -12.25 -9.90 12.24
N PRO A 18 -11.70 -10.03 13.48
CA PRO A 18 -12.24 -9.39 14.68
C PRO A 18 -12.48 -7.89 14.52
N GLN A 19 -11.65 -7.22 13.73
CA GLN A 19 -11.76 -5.79 13.43
C GLN A 19 -13.08 -5.41 12.75
N TRP A 20 -13.80 -6.36 12.17
CA TRP A 20 -15.14 -6.12 11.62
C TRP A 20 -16.15 -5.76 12.71
N PHE A 21 -15.87 -6.18 13.94
CA PHE A 21 -16.66 -5.89 15.14
C PHE A 21 -15.98 -4.88 16.07
N GLY A 22 -14.84 -4.29 15.64
CA GLY A 22 -14.10 -3.31 16.42
C GLY A 22 -13.16 -3.90 17.49
N CYS A 23 -12.86 -5.20 17.39
CA CYS A 23 -11.95 -5.93 18.30
C CYS A 23 -10.66 -6.31 17.59
N ASP A 24 -9.59 -6.59 18.35
CA ASP A 24 -8.28 -6.93 17.78
C ASP A 24 -7.97 -8.44 17.87
N GLU A 25 -8.59 -9.17 18.81
CA GLU A 25 -8.30 -10.57 19.13
C GLU A 25 -9.58 -11.41 19.20
N PHE A 26 -9.42 -12.75 19.21
CA PHE A 26 -10.52 -13.70 19.43
C PHE A 26 -10.64 -13.97 20.93
N ASP A 27 -11.42 -13.15 21.61
CA ASP A 27 -11.59 -13.15 23.05
C ASP A 27 -13.05 -12.83 23.46
N ASP A 28 -13.30 -12.73 24.76
CA ASP A 28 -14.61 -12.40 25.32
C ASP A 28 -15.14 -11.03 24.82
N ASP A 29 -14.27 -10.05 24.59
CA ASP A 29 -14.66 -8.72 24.08
C ASP A 29 -15.23 -8.84 22.65
N LEU A 30 -14.64 -9.69 21.81
CA LEU A 30 -15.16 -10.00 20.48
C LEU A 30 -16.52 -10.72 20.57
N VAL A 31 -16.68 -11.67 21.47
CA VAL A 31 -17.96 -12.35 21.68
C VAL A 31 -19.06 -11.35 22.07
N ASP A 32 -18.77 -10.43 22.97
CA ASP A 32 -19.70 -9.38 23.38
C ASP A 32 -20.03 -8.41 22.26
N ALA A 33 -19.03 -8.02 21.45
CA ALA A 33 -19.25 -7.20 20.27
C ALA A 33 -20.14 -7.87 19.22
N ILE A 34 -19.95 -9.18 18.98
CA ILE A 34 -20.82 -9.98 18.10
C ILE A 34 -22.24 -10.05 18.66
N ILE A 35 -22.41 -10.28 19.97
CA ILE A 35 -23.73 -10.28 20.63
C ILE A 35 -24.43 -8.93 20.44
N LYS A 36 -23.71 -7.83 20.66
CA LYS A 36 -24.24 -6.49 20.46
C LYS A 36 -24.71 -6.28 19.02
N TYR A 37 -23.85 -6.59 18.05
CA TYR A 37 -24.17 -6.50 16.63
C TYR A 37 -25.39 -7.33 16.26
N GLN A 38 -25.48 -8.57 16.73
CA GLN A 38 -26.62 -9.47 16.48
C GLN A 38 -27.93 -8.90 17.04
N LYS A 39 -27.90 -8.33 18.25
CA LYS A 39 -29.09 -7.66 18.86
C LYS A 39 -29.54 -6.46 18.04
N GLU A 40 -28.62 -5.61 17.65
CA GLU A 40 -28.89 -4.40 16.84
C GLU A 40 -29.49 -4.75 15.48
N ASN A 41 -29.17 -5.92 14.94
CA ASN A 41 -29.68 -6.41 13.65
C ASN A 41 -30.84 -7.43 13.77
N GLY A 42 -31.46 -7.57 14.96
CA GLY A 42 -32.60 -8.47 15.18
C GLY A 42 -32.29 -9.95 14.99
N MET A 43 -31.06 -10.35 15.18
CA MET A 43 -30.59 -11.73 15.05
C MET A 43 -30.57 -12.45 16.39
N SER A 44 -30.44 -13.78 16.36
CA SER A 44 -30.16 -14.56 17.57
C SER A 44 -28.79 -14.16 18.14
N ALA A 45 -28.79 -13.62 19.35
CA ALA A 45 -27.60 -13.05 19.99
C ALA A 45 -26.82 -14.12 20.76
N ASP A 46 -26.20 -15.05 20.03
CA ASP A 46 -25.44 -16.17 20.58
C ASP A 46 -23.92 -15.91 20.69
N GLY A 47 -23.43 -14.81 20.11
CA GLY A 47 -22.02 -14.44 20.11
C GLY A 47 -21.17 -15.23 19.11
N LEU A 48 -21.81 -15.92 18.16
CA LEU A 48 -21.12 -16.71 17.15
C LEU A 48 -21.25 -16.04 15.77
N CYS A 49 -20.13 -15.70 15.16
CA CYS A 49 -20.12 -15.20 13.79
C CYS A 49 -20.20 -16.37 12.79
N GLY A 50 -21.37 -17.02 12.76
CA GLY A 50 -21.68 -18.04 11.77
C GLY A 50 -22.07 -17.42 10.41
N PRO A 51 -22.45 -18.26 9.41
CA PRO A 51 -22.78 -17.77 8.05
C PRO A 51 -23.87 -16.70 7.99
N GLY A 52 -24.80 -16.69 8.95
CA GLY A 52 -25.85 -15.66 9.05
C GLY A 52 -25.28 -14.30 9.46
N THR A 53 -24.59 -14.27 10.59
CA THR A 53 -23.92 -13.06 11.12
C THR A 53 -22.86 -12.54 10.13
N PHE A 54 -22.08 -13.46 9.54
CA PHE A 54 -21.12 -13.09 8.50
C PHE A 54 -21.77 -12.40 7.32
N ARG A 55 -22.88 -12.92 6.77
CA ARG A 55 -23.55 -12.27 5.64
C ARG A 55 -24.08 -10.87 6.00
N ALA A 56 -24.63 -10.71 7.20
CA ALA A 56 -25.13 -9.42 7.65
C ALA A 56 -23.98 -8.40 7.76
N ILE A 57 -22.95 -8.67 8.54
CA ILE A 57 -21.82 -7.75 8.72
C ILE A 57 -21.06 -7.51 7.39
N PHE A 58 -20.97 -8.51 6.52
CA PHE A 58 -20.39 -8.35 5.19
C PHE A 58 -21.23 -7.38 4.33
N SER A 59 -22.57 -7.51 4.36
CA SER A 59 -23.46 -6.62 3.63
C SER A 59 -23.41 -5.19 4.15
N ASP A 60 -23.36 -4.99 5.47
CA ASP A 60 -23.22 -3.67 6.08
C ASP A 60 -21.91 -3.01 5.65
N ARG A 61 -20.81 -3.77 5.72
CA ARG A 61 -19.49 -3.28 5.25
C ARG A 61 -19.45 -2.97 3.75
N MET A 62 -20.20 -3.71 2.95
CA MET A 62 -20.31 -3.44 1.51
C MET A 62 -21.21 -2.22 1.24
N SER A 63 -22.27 -2.00 2.02
CA SER A 63 -23.12 -0.82 1.89
C SER A 63 -22.40 0.46 2.35
N ASP A 64 -21.60 0.38 3.40
CA ASP A 64 -20.72 1.47 3.82
C ASP A 64 -19.72 1.86 2.73
N ILE A 65 -19.18 0.89 1.98
CA ILE A 65 -18.26 1.15 0.86
C ILE A 65 -18.94 1.98 -0.24
N GLU A 66 -20.20 1.77 -0.54
CA GLU A 66 -20.95 2.58 -1.52
C GLU A 66 -21.19 4.03 -1.04
N ASN A 67 -21.29 4.25 0.27
CA ASN A 67 -21.43 5.57 0.87
C ASN A 67 -20.10 6.37 0.91
N TYR A 68 -18.97 5.74 0.64
CA TYR A 68 -17.65 6.38 0.67
C TYR A 68 -17.30 7.17 -0.60
N ARG A 69 -18.15 7.23 -1.62
CA ARG A 69 -17.89 8.11 -2.77
C ARG A 69 -18.31 9.53 -2.42
N PRO A 70 -17.46 10.55 -2.68
CA PRO A 70 -17.89 11.93 -2.52
C PRO A 70 -19.15 12.17 -3.37
N THR A 71 -20.21 12.65 -2.75
CA THR A 71 -21.48 12.95 -3.44
C THR A 71 -21.31 13.99 -4.55
N GLU A 72 -20.19 14.72 -4.56
CA GLU A 72 -19.85 15.77 -5.53
C GLU A 72 -18.79 15.34 -6.55
N ALA A 73 -18.39 14.06 -6.59
CA ALA A 73 -17.38 13.59 -7.55
C ALA A 73 -17.91 13.72 -8.99
N LYS A 74 -17.14 14.39 -9.84
CA LYS A 74 -17.44 14.47 -11.27
C LYS A 74 -17.17 13.14 -11.96
N PRO A 75 -17.92 12.82 -13.04
CA PRO A 75 -17.63 11.62 -13.81
C PRO A 75 -16.17 11.59 -14.29
N GLY A 76 -15.47 10.49 -14.02
CA GLY A 76 -14.07 10.30 -14.39
C GLY A 76 -13.03 10.79 -13.37
N GLU A 77 -13.44 11.49 -12.32
CA GLU A 77 -12.52 11.82 -11.22
C GLU A 77 -12.01 10.56 -10.52
N LYS A 78 -10.74 10.57 -10.16
CA LYS A 78 -10.06 9.50 -9.43
C LYS A 78 -9.59 9.98 -8.08
N PHE A 79 -9.52 9.04 -7.13
CA PHE A 79 -9.23 9.35 -5.73
C PHE A 79 -8.27 8.31 -5.16
N ILE A 80 -7.60 8.70 -4.07
CA ILE A 80 -6.96 7.81 -3.10
C ILE A 80 -7.65 7.99 -1.75
N ILE A 81 -7.55 7.00 -0.88
CA ILE A 81 -8.25 6.95 0.43
C ILE A 81 -7.26 7.11 1.57
N SER A 82 -7.59 8.00 2.50
CA SER A 82 -6.87 8.18 3.76
C SER A 82 -7.85 8.43 4.90
N ASN A 83 -7.84 7.59 5.93
CA ASN A 83 -8.75 7.67 7.07
C ASN A 83 -10.24 7.71 6.66
N GLY A 84 -10.60 6.96 5.62
CA GLY A 84 -11.95 6.95 5.04
C GLY A 84 -12.26 8.11 4.11
N ASP A 85 -11.44 9.16 4.08
CA ASP A 85 -11.63 10.34 3.24
C ASP A 85 -11.06 10.17 1.84
N TYR A 86 -11.69 10.83 0.86
CA TYR A 86 -11.32 10.78 -0.56
C TYR A 86 -10.48 11.99 -0.94
N PHE A 87 -9.26 11.72 -1.43
CA PHE A 87 -8.35 12.75 -1.92
C PHE A 87 -8.19 12.64 -3.44
N PRO A 88 -8.50 13.72 -4.19
CA PRO A 88 -8.38 13.69 -5.64
C PRO A 88 -6.96 13.40 -6.12
N ILE A 89 -6.84 12.57 -7.14
CA ILE A 89 -5.60 12.27 -7.84
C ILE A 89 -5.78 12.52 -9.34
N ASN A 90 -4.92 13.36 -9.92
CA ASN A 90 -4.91 13.63 -11.35
C ASN A 90 -4.18 12.51 -12.11
N TRP A 91 -4.80 11.34 -12.14
CA TRP A 91 -4.32 10.17 -12.85
C TRP A 91 -5.50 9.29 -13.28
N PRO A 92 -5.62 8.91 -14.57
CA PRO A 92 -6.82 8.24 -15.05
C PRO A 92 -6.94 6.77 -14.62
N LYS A 93 -5.81 6.13 -14.31
CA LYS A 93 -5.76 4.70 -14.02
C LYS A 93 -5.55 4.44 -12.54
N VAL A 94 -6.59 4.64 -11.72
CA VAL A 94 -6.59 4.34 -10.28
C VAL A 94 -7.67 3.33 -9.98
N LYS A 95 -7.34 2.32 -9.19
CA LYS A 95 -8.23 1.27 -8.71
C LYS A 95 -8.14 1.14 -7.20
N LEU A 96 -9.26 1.35 -6.55
CA LEU A 96 -9.36 1.28 -5.09
C LEU A 96 -9.63 -0.15 -4.64
N PHE A 97 -9.18 -0.50 -3.44
CA PHE A 97 -9.26 -1.85 -2.87
C PHE A 97 -10.68 -2.42 -2.75
N PHE A 98 -11.70 -1.59 -2.79
CA PHE A 98 -13.11 -1.99 -2.73
C PHE A 98 -13.81 -2.00 -4.10
N GLU A 99 -13.18 -1.52 -5.17
CA GLU A 99 -13.74 -1.58 -6.52
C GLU A 99 -13.72 -3.02 -7.06
N GLY A 100 -14.63 -3.35 -7.97
CA GLY A 100 -14.79 -4.72 -8.47
C GLY A 100 -13.56 -5.33 -9.15
N ASP A 101 -12.67 -4.47 -9.69
CA ASP A 101 -11.37 -4.86 -10.26
C ASP A 101 -10.17 -4.39 -9.41
N GLY A 102 -10.45 -3.92 -8.20
CA GLY A 102 -9.47 -3.55 -7.19
C GLY A 102 -8.77 -4.76 -6.57
N LEU A 103 -7.64 -4.51 -5.94
CA LEU A 103 -6.84 -5.53 -5.26
C LEU A 103 -6.76 -5.19 -3.77
N LYS A 104 -7.47 -5.95 -2.93
CA LYS A 104 -7.50 -5.73 -1.47
C LYS A 104 -6.52 -6.66 -0.76
N LEU A 105 -5.72 -6.12 0.14
CA LEU A 105 -5.01 -6.88 1.15
C LEU A 105 -5.92 -7.04 2.40
N THR A 106 -6.05 -8.28 2.87
CA THR A 106 -6.93 -8.62 4.00
C THR A 106 -6.15 -9.03 5.25
N SER A 107 -4.82 -9.11 5.16
CA SER A 107 -3.91 -9.47 6.25
C SER A 107 -2.54 -8.85 6.05
N GLY A 108 -1.65 -9.01 7.03
CA GLY A 108 -0.28 -8.50 6.96
C GLY A 108 -0.16 -7.00 7.21
N TYR A 109 -1.15 -6.39 7.86
CA TYR A 109 -1.16 -5.00 8.28
C TYR A 109 -1.93 -4.85 9.60
N ARG A 110 -1.86 -3.69 10.22
CA ARG A 110 -2.61 -3.36 11.43
C ARG A 110 -3.51 -2.14 11.16
N LYS A 111 -4.78 -2.26 11.49
CA LYS A 111 -5.69 -1.12 11.51
C LYS A 111 -5.21 -0.08 12.54
N HIS A 112 -5.30 1.18 12.15
CA HIS A 112 -4.98 2.29 13.04
C HIS A 112 -6.27 2.94 13.53
N VAL A 113 -6.37 3.11 14.84
CA VAL A 113 -7.51 3.80 15.47
C VAL A 113 -7.20 5.30 15.55
N GLY A 114 -8.10 6.12 15.06
CA GLY A 114 -7.90 7.56 14.93
C GLY A 114 -7.05 7.92 13.69
N GLU A 115 -6.68 9.17 13.59
CA GLU A 115 -5.87 9.68 12.49
C GLU A 115 -4.38 9.36 12.69
N ARG A 116 -3.77 8.75 11.68
CA ARG A 116 -2.33 8.47 11.64
C ARG A 116 -1.59 9.61 10.97
N ASN A 117 -0.44 9.98 11.52
CA ASN A 117 0.42 11.02 10.97
C ASN A 117 1.75 10.41 10.43
N PRO A 118 1.77 9.87 9.21
CA PRO A 118 2.97 9.31 8.62
C PRO A 118 3.91 10.42 8.18
N SER A 119 5.22 10.20 8.33
CA SER A 119 6.26 11.15 7.91
C SER A 119 7.04 10.70 6.68
N PHE A 120 6.90 9.42 6.28
CA PHE A 120 7.59 8.86 5.12
C PHE A 120 6.64 8.37 4.03
N PHE A 121 7.08 8.52 2.78
CA PHE A 121 6.60 7.71 1.67
C PHE A 121 7.75 6.86 1.14
N VAL A 122 7.62 5.53 1.19
CA VAL A 122 8.70 4.59 0.85
C VAL A 122 8.43 3.96 -0.50
N CYS A 123 9.34 4.16 -1.44
CA CYS A 123 9.32 3.52 -2.74
C CYS A 123 10.06 2.18 -2.70
N HIS A 124 9.41 1.13 -3.22
CA HIS A 124 9.93 -0.20 -3.45
C HIS A 124 9.80 -0.59 -4.91
N TRP A 125 10.62 -1.50 -5.40
CA TRP A 125 10.27 -2.34 -6.53
C TRP A 125 9.93 -3.75 -6.03
N ASP A 126 8.93 -4.36 -6.63
CA ASP A 126 8.29 -5.55 -6.09
C ASP A 126 8.96 -6.89 -6.49
N VAL A 127 9.96 -6.83 -7.38
CA VAL A 127 10.60 -8.00 -8.03
C VAL A 127 9.56 -8.94 -8.65
N CYS A 128 8.40 -8.42 -9.03
CA CYS A 128 7.31 -9.15 -9.68
C CYS A 128 7.10 -8.67 -11.10
N LEU A 129 6.43 -9.49 -11.91
CA LEU A 129 6.12 -9.16 -13.30
C LEU A 129 4.93 -8.20 -13.43
N SER A 130 4.07 -8.10 -12.42
CA SER A 130 2.90 -7.21 -12.38
C SER A 130 2.43 -6.96 -10.96
N SER A 131 1.66 -5.89 -10.76
CA SER A 131 1.04 -5.57 -9.46
C SER A 131 0.09 -6.66 -8.96
N LYS A 132 -0.58 -7.39 -9.85
CA LYS A 132 -1.40 -8.57 -9.48
C LYS A 132 -0.56 -9.71 -8.89
N MET A 133 0.64 -9.94 -9.45
CA MET A 133 1.58 -10.92 -8.90
C MET A 133 2.14 -10.43 -7.56
N CYS A 134 2.51 -9.16 -7.46
CA CYS A 134 2.94 -8.54 -6.21
C CYS A 134 1.89 -8.73 -5.11
N HIS A 135 0.64 -8.37 -5.36
CA HIS A 135 -0.47 -8.56 -4.42
C HIS A 135 -0.58 -10.00 -3.92
N ARG A 136 -0.45 -10.99 -4.83
CA ARG A 136 -0.48 -12.43 -4.46
C ARG A 136 0.69 -12.79 -3.54
N VAL A 137 1.91 -12.32 -3.87
CA VAL A 137 3.12 -12.56 -3.07
C VAL A 137 3.01 -11.94 -1.69
N LEU A 138 2.52 -10.69 -1.59
CA LEU A 138 2.31 -10.00 -0.32
C LEU A 138 1.34 -10.78 0.59
N LYS A 139 0.20 -11.24 0.04
CA LYS A 139 -0.76 -12.09 0.77
C LYS A 139 -0.12 -13.38 1.28
N GLN A 140 0.65 -14.09 0.44
CA GLN A 140 1.31 -15.34 0.83
C GLN A 140 2.36 -15.12 1.93
N ARG A 141 3.01 -13.94 1.96
CA ARG A 141 4.05 -13.61 2.93
C ARG A 141 3.51 -12.99 4.22
N GLY A 142 2.21 -12.69 4.31
CA GLY A 142 1.62 -11.96 5.43
C GLY A 142 2.22 -10.58 5.65
N ILE A 143 2.57 -9.87 4.56
CA ILE A 143 3.07 -8.50 4.55
C ILE A 143 2.21 -7.66 3.61
N SER A 144 2.39 -6.34 3.66
CA SER A 144 1.51 -5.42 2.93
C SER A 144 2.23 -4.16 2.49
N VAL A 145 1.60 -3.44 1.56
CA VAL A 145 1.95 -2.09 1.16
C VAL A 145 0.66 -1.34 0.82
N HIS A 146 0.64 -0.03 0.87
CA HIS A 146 -0.58 0.74 0.60
C HIS A 146 -0.92 0.79 -0.88
N PHE A 147 0.09 0.94 -1.73
CA PHE A 147 -0.08 1.13 -3.17
C PHE A 147 0.81 0.19 -3.98
N ALA A 148 0.36 -0.11 -5.19
CA ALA A 148 1.21 -0.65 -6.24
C ALA A 148 1.00 0.14 -7.54
N ILE A 149 2.07 0.26 -8.36
CA ILE A 149 2.03 0.86 -9.68
C ILE A 149 2.38 -0.23 -10.70
N ASP A 150 1.41 -0.60 -11.53
CA ASP A 150 1.61 -1.62 -12.55
C ASP A 150 2.38 -1.11 -13.78
N ASN A 151 2.76 -1.99 -14.66
CA ASN A 151 3.56 -1.72 -15.86
C ASN A 151 2.95 -0.64 -16.77
N ASP A 152 1.64 -0.58 -16.86
CA ASP A 152 0.90 0.38 -17.67
C ASP A 152 0.59 1.70 -16.94
N GLY A 153 1.15 1.89 -15.75
CA GLY A 153 0.91 3.04 -14.86
C GLY A 153 -0.39 2.94 -14.06
N THR A 154 -1.10 1.81 -14.05
CA THR A 154 -2.27 1.63 -13.18
C THR A 154 -1.82 1.66 -11.71
N ILE A 155 -2.40 2.57 -10.93
CA ILE A 155 -2.22 2.65 -9.48
C ILE A 155 -3.29 1.80 -8.83
N TYR A 156 -2.88 0.79 -8.08
CA TYR A 156 -3.75 0.05 -7.17
C TYR A 156 -3.53 0.56 -5.76
N GLN A 157 -4.61 0.97 -5.08
CA GLN A 157 -4.58 1.15 -3.64
C GLN A 157 -5.08 -0.13 -2.99
N PHE A 158 -4.25 -0.79 -2.16
CA PHE A 158 -4.54 -2.08 -1.55
C PHE A 158 -5.25 -1.99 -0.20
N MET A 159 -5.12 -0.85 0.48
CA MET A 159 -5.71 -0.54 1.77
C MET A 159 -5.75 0.97 2.02
N ASP A 160 -6.49 1.41 3.02
CA ASP A 160 -6.48 2.79 3.48
C ASP A 160 -5.07 3.22 3.93
N MET A 161 -4.66 4.46 3.58
CA MET A 161 -3.35 5.00 4.02
C MET A 161 -3.26 5.17 5.53
N ASN A 162 -4.38 5.23 6.24
CA ASN A 162 -4.42 5.33 7.69
C ASN A 162 -4.02 4.01 8.38
N ASP A 163 -4.14 2.88 7.72
CA ASP A 163 -3.70 1.59 8.25
C ASP A 163 -2.17 1.48 8.23
N VAL A 164 -1.60 0.62 9.06
CA VAL A 164 -0.15 0.42 9.16
C VAL A 164 0.26 -0.80 8.33
N ALA A 165 0.80 -0.55 7.16
CA ALA A 165 1.35 -1.60 6.30
C ALA A 165 2.70 -2.13 6.80
N TYR A 166 2.98 -3.42 6.54
CA TYR A 166 4.23 -4.08 6.94
C TYR A 166 5.17 -4.24 5.73
N HIS A 167 5.90 -3.15 5.38
CA HIS A 167 6.77 -3.09 4.20
C HIS A 167 8.19 -2.58 4.47
N ALA A 168 8.37 -1.72 5.49
CA ALA A 168 9.61 -0.98 5.69
C ALA A 168 10.65 -1.72 6.57
N GLY A 169 10.34 -2.96 7.00
CA GLY A 169 11.29 -3.83 7.69
C GLY A 169 11.47 -3.56 9.20
N GLY A 170 10.54 -2.84 9.83
CA GLY A 170 10.55 -2.61 11.28
C GLY A 170 9.34 -1.81 11.76
N LYS A 171 8.90 -2.06 13.01
CA LYS A 171 7.73 -1.43 13.61
C LYS A 171 7.80 0.11 13.57
N THR A 172 8.95 0.68 13.89
CA THR A 172 9.15 2.14 13.88
C THR A 172 8.90 2.75 12.50
N TRP A 173 9.46 2.13 11.45
CA TRP A 173 9.31 2.64 10.09
C TRP A 173 7.92 2.36 9.52
N ASN A 174 7.36 1.17 9.78
CA ASN A 174 6.00 0.84 9.34
C ASN A 174 4.97 1.81 9.93
N ASN A 175 5.08 2.14 11.22
CA ASN A 175 4.16 3.09 11.86
C ASN A 175 4.24 4.51 11.29
N LYS A 176 5.40 4.90 10.73
CA LYS A 176 5.66 6.26 10.22
C LYS A 176 5.58 6.37 8.71
N SER A 177 5.24 5.30 7.98
CA SER A 177 5.33 5.30 6.53
C SER A 177 4.06 4.88 5.81
N ILE A 178 3.94 5.42 4.59
CA ILE A 178 3.11 4.90 3.52
C ILE A 178 4.06 4.28 2.49
N GLY A 179 3.70 3.17 1.85
CA GLY A 179 4.57 2.50 0.89
C GLY A 179 3.91 2.28 -0.46
N VAL A 180 4.74 2.26 -1.50
CA VAL A 180 4.37 1.86 -2.86
C VAL A 180 5.33 0.80 -3.39
N GLU A 181 4.79 -0.26 -3.98
CA GLU A 181 5.52 -1.23 -4.79
C GLU A 181 5.36 -0.89 -6.27
N ILE A 182 6.46 -0.67 -6.98
CA ILE A 182 6.44 -0.38 -8.41
C ILE A 182 6.80 -1.68 -9.15
N ALA A 183 5.89 -2.18 -9.98
CA ALA A 183 6.06 -3.43 -10.70
C ALA A 183 7.34 -3.41 -11.53
N ASN A 184 8.28 -4.27 -11.19
CA ASN A 184 9.56 -4.42 -11.87
C ASN A 184 10.23 -5.74 -11.48
N ALA A 185 10.33 -6.69 -12.41
CA ALA A 185 10.95 -7.99 -12.15
C ALA A 185 12.46 -7.93 -11.90
N TYR A 186 13.09 -6.75 -11.99
CA TYR A 186 14.50 -6.49 -11.75
C TYR A 186 15.47 -7.15 -12.76
N TYR A 187 15.33 -8.45 -13.00
CA TYR A 187 16.28 -9.20 -13.83
C TYR A 187 16.00 -9.06 -15.32
N PRO A 188 17.01 -8.69 -16.17
CA PRO A 188 16.85 -8.53 -17.63
C PRO A 188 16.34 -9.78 -18.36
N LYS A 189 16.56 -10.98 -17.80
CA LYS A 189 16.06 -12.24 -18.36
C LYS A 189 14.53 -12.28 -18.52
N HIS A 190 13.80 -11.39 -17.84
CA HIS A 190 12.34 -11.31 -17.92
C HIS A 190 11.82 -10.40 -19.05
N GLN A 191 12.68 -9.77 -19.85
CA GLN A 191 12.26 -8.89 -20.96
C GLN A 191 11.26 -9.58 -21.91
N SER A 192 11.53 -10.84 -22.27
CA SER A 192 10.63 -11.60 -23.14
C SER A 192 9.22 -11.78 -22.61
N TRP A 193 9.03 -11.76 -21.26
CA TRP A 193 7.71 -11.81 -20.68
C TRP A 193 6.92 -10.52 -20.96
N TYR A 194 7.56 -9.36 -20.81
CA TYR A 194 6.92 -8.08 -21.07
C TYR A 194 6.46 -7.97 -22.51
N VAL A 195 7.34 -8.31 -23.46
CA VAL A 195 7.02 -8.30 -24.91
C VAL A 195 5.88 -9.26 -25.25
N LYS A 196 5.90 -10.48 -24.72
CA LYS A 196 4.82 -11.48 -24.92
C LYS A 196 3.47 -11.03 -24.35
N ASN A 197 3.47 -10.12 -23.37
CA ASN A 197 2.26 -9.57 -22.77
C ASN A 197 1.88 -8.19 -23.35
N GLY A 198 2.40 -7.83 -24.52
CA GLY A 198 2.02 -6.61 -25.23
C GLY A 198 2.64 -5.32 -24.68
N LEU A 199 3.70 -5.44 -23.89
CA LEU A 199 4.47 -4.31 -23.37
C LEU A 199 5.77 -4.17 -24.19
N GLU A 200 6.37 -3.00 -24.14
CA GLU A 200 7.71 -2.77 -24.69
C GLU A 200 8.78 -3.42 -23.80
N GLU A 201 10.00 -3.53 -24.31
CA GLU A 201 11.15 -3.85 -23.49
C GLU A 201 11.39 -2.74 -22.45
N ARG A 202 11.71 -3.13 -21.23
CA ARG A 202 12.08 -2.15 -20.18
C ARG A 202 13.46 -1.56 -20.46
N PRO A 203 13.68 -0.29 -20.13
CA PRO A 203 15.03 0.27 -20.16
C PRO A 203 15.95 -0.55 -19.25
N ILE A 204 17.21 -0.67 -19.63
CA ILE A 204 18.25 -1.30 -18.80
C ILE A 204 19.04 -0.22 -18.06
N ILE A 205 19.13 -0.35 -16.76
CA ILE A 205 19.98 0.49 -15.90
C ILE A 205 21.29 -0.29 -15.66
N ASP A 206 22.39 0.22 -16.17
CA ASP A 206 23.71 -0.46 -16.11
C ASP A 206 24.76 0.29 -15.29
N ASN A 207 24.43 1.47 -14.76
CA ASN A 207 25.34 2.37 -14.07
C ASN A 207 24.87 2.77 -12.66
N ALA A 208 23.85 2.12 -12.12
CA ALA A 208 23.33 2.45 -10.80
C ALA A 208 24.32 2.11 -9.70
N ILE A 209 24.49 3.05 -8.77
CA ILE A 209 25.31 2.86 -7.56
C ILE A 209 24.37 2.82 -6.35
N CYS A 210 24.52 1.80 -5.52
CA CYS A 210 23.83 1.71 -4.24
C CYS A 210 24.81 1.26 -3.14
N HIS A 211 24.81 1.98 -2.03
CA HIS A 211 25.74 1.75 -0.90
C HIS A 211 27.22 1.74 -1.32
N GLY A 212 27.59 2.60 -2.27
CA GLY A 212 28.96 2.70 -2.81
C GLY A 212 29.37 1.56 -3.74
N ARG A 213 28.45 0.70 -4.18
CA ARG A 213 28.71 -0.41 -5.09
C ARG A 213 27.92 -0.23 -6.39
N LYS A 214 28.55 -0.46 -7.52
CA LYS A 214 27.88 -0.57 -8.80
C LYS A 214 27.04 -1.85 -8.82
N LEU A 215 25.76 -1.71 -9.14
CA LEU A 215 24.86 -2.85 -9.30
C LEU A 215 25.05 -3.50 -10.67
N GLN A 216 24.75 -4.80 -10.76
CA GLN A 216 24.62 -5.47 -12.05
C GLN A 216 23.49 -4.83 -12.85
N PRO A 217 23.53 -4.86 -14.20
CA PRO A 217 22.44 -4.33 -15.03
C PRO A 217 21.10 -4.93 -14.63
N PHE A 218 20.09 -4.07 -14.51
CA PHE A 218 18.72 -4.45 -14.15
C PHE A 218 17.70 -3.65 -14.95
N THR A 219 16.45 -4.10 -14.97
CA THR A 219 15.36 -3.43 -15.66
C THR A 219 14.92 -2.17 -14.93
N GLY A 220 14.82 -1.06 -15.63
CA GLY A 220 14.30 0.20 -15.13
C GLY A 220 12.77 0.26 -15.12
N PHE A 221 12.23 1.45 -14.89
CA PHE A 221 10.79 1.71 -14.90
C PHE A 221 10.32 2.21 -16.26
N TYR A 222 9.08 1.92 -16.61
CA TYR A 222 8.43 2.54 -17.76
C TYR A 222 8.11 4.01 -17.50
N PRO A 223 8.12 4.89 -18.52
CA PRO A 223 7.75 6.30 -18.34
C PRO A 223 6.39 6.49 -17.67
N GLN A 224 5.38 5.70 -18.05
CA GLN A 224 4.04 5.78 -17.45
C GLN A 224 4.01 5.39 -15.97
N GLN A 225 4.95 4.56 -15.49
CA GLN A 225 5.08 4.27 -14.06
C GLN A 225 5.65 5.48 -13.30
N ILE A 226 6.57 6.22 -13.91
CA ILE A 226 7.13 7.44 -13.33
C ILE A 226 6.08 8.54 -13.27
N GLU A 227 5.28 8.73 -14.33
CA GLU A 227 4.18 9.70 -14.32
C GLU A 227 3.10 9.34 -13.28
N ALA A 228 2.76 8.06 -13.16
CA ALA A 228 1.87 7.57 -12.11
C ALA A 228 2.43 7.83 -10.70
N LEU A 229 3.74 7.64 -10.49
CA LEU A 229 4.40 7.93 -9.22
C LEU A 229 4.37 9.42 -8.89
N LYS A 230 4.56 10.30 -9.86
CA LYS A 230 4.44 11.77 -9.68
C LYS A 230 3.02 12.15 -9.25
N ALA A 231 2.01 11.64 -9.94
CA ALA A 231 0.61 11.90 -9.60
C ALA A 231 0.26 11.36 -8.19
N LEU A 232 0.74 10.16 -7.84
CA LEU A 232 0.57 9.58 -6.52
C LEU A 232 1.28 10.40 -5.44
N ALA A 233 2.51 10.83 -5.68
CA ALA A 233 3.27 11.65 -4.75
C ALA A 233 2.55 12.99 -4.44
N LYS A 234 2.01 13.65 -5.46
CA LYS A 234 1.21 14.88 -5.30
C LYS A 234 -0.05 14.65 -4.47
N ALA A 235 -0.78 13.56 -4.73
CA ALA A 235 -1.99 13.22 -4.01
C ALA A 235 -1.71 12.82 -2.55
N VAL A 236 -0.68 12.00 -2.31
CA VAL A 236 -0.24 11.62 -0.95
C VAL A 236 0.21 12.83 -0.15
N HIS A 237 0.99 13.74 -0.76
CA HIS A 237 1.37 15.00 -0.12
C HIS A 237 0.16 15.82 0.33
N LYS A 238 -0.85 15.96 -0.54
CA LYS A 238 -2.10 16.67 -0.21
C LYS A 238 -2.89 15.99 0.92
N ALA A 239 -2.92 14.66 0.92
CA ALA A 239 -3.70 13.89 1.88
C ALA A 239 -3.05 13.81 3.27
N THR A 240 -1.72 13.86 3.36
CA THR A 240 -0.98 13.51 4.59
C THR A 240 -0.03 14.60 5.08
N GLY A 241 0.24 15.62 4.25
CA GLY A 241 1.26 16.63 4.56
C GLY A 241 2.71 16.16 4.41
N ILE A 242 2.98 14.89 4.04
CA ILE A 242 4.37 14.40 3.83
C ILE A 242 5.07 15.32 2.81
N PRO A 243 6.19 15.99 3.20
CA PRO A 243 6.85 16.95 2.32
C PRO A 243 7.41 16.28 1.05
N LEU A 244 7.35 16.99 -0.08
CA LEU A 244 7.93 16.54 -1.34
C LEU A 244 9.47 16.70 -1.34
N HIS A 245 10.13 16.05 -0.38
CA HIS A 245 11.58 16.06 -0.17
C HIS A 245 12.15 14.66 -0.32
N ALA A 246 13.36 14.55 -0.86
CA ALA A 246 14.14 13.30 -0.90
C ALA A 246 15.43 13.46 -0.08
N PRO A 247 16.00 12.38 0.46
CA PRO A 247 17.33 12.44 1.07
C PRO A 247 18.38 12.79 0.00
N LEU A 248 19.15 13.84 0.26
CA LEU A 248 20.21 14.28 -0.65
C LEU A 248 21.59 13.98 -0.07
N ASP A 249 22.55 13.78 -0.95
CA ASP A 249 23.96 13.73 -0.61
C ASP A 249 24.56 15.13 -0.46
N ARG A 250 25.87 15.23 -0.19
CA ARG A 250 26.58 16.51 -0.02
C ARG A 250 26.66 17.34 -1.31
N SER A 251 26.46 16.72 -2.47
CA SER A 251 26.44 17.40 -3.77
C SER A 251 25.02 17.86 -4.18
N GLY A 252 24.01 17.61 -3.33
CA GLY A 252 22.62 17.95 -3.61
C GLY A 252 21.92 16.98 -4.57
N LYS A 253 22.49 15.81 -4.85
CA LYS A 253 21.85 14.72 -5.62
C LYS A 253 21.12 13.77 -4.71
N THR A 254 20.20 12.97 -5.28
CA THR A 254 19.56 11.88 -4.52
C THR A 254 20.63 11.01 -3.85
N ASN A 255 20.54 10.87 -2.53
CA ASN A 255 21.45 10.01 -1.77
C ASN A 255 21.28 8.56 -2.19
N THR A 256 22.37 7.86 -2.48
CA THR A 256 22.35 6.45 -2.93
C THR A 256 22.71 5.44 -1.84
N THR A 257 22.67 5.84 -0.57
CA THR A 257 23.01 4.98 0.57
C THR A 257 22.07 5.20 1.75
N VAL A 258 22.28 4.48 2.83
CA VAL A 258 21.53 4.69 4.08
C VAL A 258 21.65 6.15 4.52
N SER A 259 20.51 6.77 4.78
CA SER A 259 20.43 8.09 5.40
C SER A 259 20.25 7.92 6.91
N LYS A 260 21.16 8.50 7.72
CA LYS A 260 21.07 8.44 9.18
C LYS A 260 19.72 9.01 9.68
N LYS A 261 19.22 10.09 9.07
CA LYS A 261 17.91 10.69 9.43
C LYS A 261 16.75 9.74 9.11
N CYS A 262 16.77 9.07 7.92
CA CYS A 262 15.74 8.10 7.57
C CYS A 262 15.80 6.87 8.49
N ALA A 263 16.99 6.31 8.69
CA ALA A 263 17.18 5.13 9.52
C ALA A 263 16.80 5.34 10.99
N SER A 264 16.95 6.55 11.52
CA SER A 264 16.51 6.92 12.88
C SER A 264 15.03 7.31 12.98
N GLY A 265 14.31 7.38 11.85
CA GLY A 265 12.91 7.81 11.83
C GLY A 265 12.71 9.33 11.99
N ASN A 266 13.74 10.14 11.77
CA ASN A 266 13.75 11.60 11.93
C ASN A 266 13.80 12.36 10.60
N PHE A 267 13.40 11.71 9.52
CA PHE A 267 13.25 12.31 8.20
C PHE A 267 11.76 12.45 7.88
N GLU A 268 11.41 13.45 7.09
CA GLU A 268 10.08 13.61 6.54
C GLU A 268 10.20 13.73 5.03
N GLY A 269 9.45 12.93 4.26
CA GLY A 269 9.45 12.98 2.81
C GLY A 269 9.45 11.63 2.12
N PHE A 270 9.88 11.61 0.88
CA PHE A 270 9.87 10.46 -0.03
C PHE A 270 11.26 9.80 -0.05
N ILE A 271 11.29 8.51 0.19
CA ILE A 271 12.53 7.75 0.31
C ILE A 271 12.48 6.45 -0.51
N SER A 272 13.63 5.93 -0.90
CA SER A 272 13.75 4.54 -1.33
C SER A 272 14.07 3.65 -0.13
N HIS A 273 13.71 2.39 -0.19
CA HIS A 273 13.90 1.45 0.92
C HIS A 273 15.38 1.34 1.36
N TYR A 274 16.33 1.47 0.42
CA TYR A 274 17.76 1.46 0.75
C TYR A 274 18.21 2.63 1.65
N HIS A 275 17.42 3.71 1.76
CA HIS A 275 17.73 4.79 2.70
C HIS A 275 17.54 4.37 4.17
N LEU A 276 16.72 3.34 4.42
CA LEU A 276 16.47 2.80 5.75
C LEU A 276 17.50 1.75 6.17
N LYS A 277 17.94 0.88 5.22
CA LYS A 277 18.71 -0.31 5.57
C LYS A 277 19.70 -0.71 4.48
N LYS A 278 20.96 -0.97 4.90
CA LYS A 278 22.08 -1.33 4.00
C LYS A 278 21.88 -2.65 3.23
N SER A 279 21.00 -3.53 3.71
CA SER A 279 20.66 -4.79 3.01
C SER A 279 19.65 -4.62 1.89
N LYS A 280 19.15 -3.41 1.65
CA LYS A 280 18.16 -3.09 0.64
C LYS A 280 18.79 -2.29 -0.51
N ILE A 281 18.32 -2.53 -1.72
CA ILE A 281 18.75 -1.83 -2.93
C ILE A 281 17.59 -1.20 -3.70
N ASP A 282 16.36 -1.49 -3.31
CA ASP A 282 15.14 -0.93 -3.92
C ASP A 282 14.89 0.51 -3.42
N CYS A 283 14.64 1.52 -4.22
CA CYS A 283 14.64 1.58 -5.69
C CYS A 283 15.90 2.26 -6.22
N ALA A 284 17.03 1.56 -6.29
CA ALA A 284 18.23 2.14 -6.91
C ALA A 284 17.94 2.53 -8.38
N GLY A 285 18.56 3.60 -8.85
CA GLY A 285 18.33 4.14 -10.19
C GLY A 285 17.09 5.03 -10.31
N LEU A 286 16.26 5.15 -9.27
CA LEU A 286 15.16 6.12 -9.22
C LEU A 286 15.68 7.47 -8.70
N ASP A 287 15.65 8.51 -9.53
CA ASP A 287 16.01 9.86 -9.10
C ASP A 287 14.83 10.56 -8.43
N LEU A 288 14.65 10.28 -7.14
CA LEU A 288 13.57 10.86 -6.35
C LEU A 288 13.63 12.39 -6.30
N LYS A 289 14.82 13.00 -6.31
CA LYS A 289 14.95 14.45 -6.32
C LYS A 289 14.31 15.02 -7.58
N ALA A 290 14.73 14.56 -8.75
CA ALA A 290 14.20 15.03 -10.02
C ALA A 290 12.69 14.84 -10.11
N ILE A 291 12.17 13.67 -9.74
CA ILE A 291 10.72 13.35 -9.72
C ILE A 291 9.97 14.35 -8.84
N LEU A 292 10.44 14.61 -7.62
CA LEU A 292 9.74 15.49 -6.68
C LEU A 292 9.88 16.98 -7.05
N GLU A 293 10.95 17.38 -7.71
CA GLU A 293 11.09 18.74 -8.27
C GLU A 293 10.06 18.98 -9.37
N GLU A 294 9.85 18.03 -10.26
CA GLU A 294 8.79 18.12 -11.27
C GLU A 294 7.39 18.18 -10.63
N VAL A 295 7.12 17.39 -9.58
CA VAL A 295 5.85 17.45 -8.84
C VAL A 295 5.60 18.81 -8.19
N ARG A 296 6.66 19.47 -7.67
CA ARG A 296 6.53 20.80 -7.06
C ARG A 296 6.31 21.92 -8.08
N ASN A 297 6.85 21.77 -9.27
CA ASN A 297 6.81 22.79 -10.32
C ASN A 297 5.57 22.66 -11.23
N GLY A 298 4.87 21.53 -11.22
CA GLY A 298 3.64 21.25 -11.96
C GLY A 298 2.42 21.19 -11.06
#